data_a3d2e231a457ebf8170959e2f67f925b
#
_entry.id   a3d2e231a457ebf8170959e2f67f925b
#
_cell.length_a   1.000
_cell.length_b   1.000
_cell.length_c   1.000
_cell.angle_alpha   90.00
_cell.angle_beta   90.00
_cell.angle_gamma   90.00
#
_symmetry.space_group_name_H-M   'P 1'
#
loop_
_entity.id
_entity.type
_entity.pdbx_description
1 polymer ?
#
loop_
_entity_poly.entity_id
_entity_poly.type
_entity_poly.pdbx_seq_one_letter_code
_entity_poly.pdbx_strand_id
1 'polypeptide(L)'
;MCPGEPHDTAQCEAISALLARVGDKWTVLVVGVLGAGPVRFNALRRQIGDISQKMLSTTLRNLERDGFVTRTVTPTNPPQVEYALTDLGSGLLEPVQALAEWTVANAERIEAARR
;
A
#
# COMPACT_ATOMS: atom_id res chain seq x y z
N MET A 1 -2.86 -18.10 -8.18
CA MET A 1 -4.23 -18.63 -8.35
C MET A 1 -5.13 -17.58 -8.98
N CYS A 2 -5.93 -17.99 -9.93
CA CYS A 2 -6.88 -17.11 -10.59
C CYS A 2 -8.21 -17.16 -9.85
N PRO A 3 -8.71 -16.05 -9.31
CA PRO A 3 -9.96 -16.10 -8.55
C PRO A 3 -11.15 -16.33 -9.49
N GLY A 4 -12.04 -17.21 -9.08
CA GLY A 4 -13.26 -17.47 -9.82
C GLY A 4 -13.11 -18.54 -10.91
N GLU A 5 -13.93 -18.40 -11.93
CA GLU A 5 -14.06 -19.39 -12.98
C GLU A 5 -12.86 -19.43 -13.91
N PRO A 6 -12.75 -20.48 -14.76
CA PRO A 6 -11.67 -20.54 -15.75
C PRO A 6 -11.64 -19.29 -16.61
N HIS A 7 -10.46 -18.70 -16.70
CA HIS A 7 -10.23 -17.48 -17.47
C HIS A 7 -9.15 -17.76 -18.50
N ASP A 8 -9.01 -16.87 -19.45
CA ASP A 8 -7.83 -16.96 -20.28
C ASP A 8 -6.59 -16.64 -19.43
N THR A 9 -5.47 -17.22 -19.81
CA THR A 9 -4.22 -17.11 -19.06
C THR A 9 -3.74 -15.67 -18.92
N ALA A 10 -3.90 -14.87 -19.97
CA ALA A 10 -3.45 -13.48 -19.94
C ALA A 10 -4.19 -12.66 -18.89
N GLN A 11 -5.52 -12.84 -18.79
CA GLN A 11 -6.32 -12.15 -17.80
C GLN A 11 -5.93 -12.59 -16.39
N CYS A 12 -5.72 -13.88 -16.20
CA CYS A 12 -5.30 -14.43 -14.91
C CYS A 12 -3.95 -13.88 -14.48
N GLU A 13 -3.00 -13.78 -15.39
CA GLU A 13 -1.68 -13.23 -15.12
C GLU A 13 -1.76 -11.75 -14.75
N ALA A 14 -2.62 -10.98 -15.43
CA ALA A 14 -2.81 -9.56 -15.13
C ALA A 14 -3.38 -9.38 -13.72
N ILE A 15 -4.38 -10.17 -13.34
CA ILE A 15 -4.97 -10.13 -12.01
C ILE A 15 -3.93 -10.49 -10.95
N SER A 16 -3.16 -11.54 -11.18
CA SER A 16 -2.13 -11.97 -10.24
C SER A 16 -1.06 -10.90 -10.04
N ALA A 17 -0.65 -10.23 -11.11
CA ALA A 17 0.36 -9.17 -11.03
C ALA A 17 -0.17 -7.98 -10.21
N LEU A 18 -1.43 -7.59 -10.43
CA LEU A 18 -2.05 -6.51 -9.68
C LEU A 18 -2.20 -6.86 -8.21
N LEU A 19 -2.63 -8.09 -7.91
CA LEU A 19 -2.77 -8.54 -6.52
C LEU A 19 -1.43 -8.56 -5.80
N ALA A 20 -0.37 -9.01 -6.48
CA ALA A 20 0.96 -9.00 -5.88
C ALA A 20 1.41 -7.58 -5.52
N ARG A 21 1.04 -6.61 -6.35
CA ARG A 21 1.41 -5.22 -6.13
C ARG A 21 0.61 -4.57 -5.00
N VAL A 22 -0.72 -4.71 -5.02
CA VAL A 22 -1.57 -4.08 -4.00
C VAL A 22 -1.55 -4.84 -2.67
N GLY A 23 -1.15 -6.12 -2.69
CA GLY A 23 -1.05 -6.94 -1.49
C GLY A 23 0.31 -6.89 -0.82
N ASP A 24 1.25 -6.14 -1.38
CA ASP A 24 2.57 -5.98 -0.77
C ASP A 24 2.43 -5.32 0.61
N LYS A 25 3.17 -5.85 1.58
CA LYS A 25 3.13 -5.37 2.96
C LYS A 25 3.31 -3.85 3.06
N TRP A 26 4.32 -3.34 2.37
CA TRP A 26 4.64 -1.91 2.47
C TRP A 26 3.59 -1.05 1.77
N THR A 27 3.04 -1.53 0.65
CA THR A 27 1.93 -0.86 -0.04
C THR A 27 0.73 -0.72 0.90
N VAL A 28 0.35 -1.81 1.57
CA VAL A 28 -0.77 -1.81 2.51
C VAL A 28 -0.53 -0.80 3.64
N LEU A 29 0.66 -0.78 4.21
CA LEU A 29 0.98 0.13 5.30
C LEU A 29 0.99 1.59 4.86
N VAL A 30 1.57 1.88 3.70
CA VAL A 30 1.61 3.24 3.16
C VAL A 30 0.20 3.76 2.89
N VAL A 31 -0.62 2.96 2.21
CA VAL A 31 -2.00 3.35 1.92
C VAL A 31 -2.77 3.61 3.21
N GLY A 32 -2.58 2.75 4.21
CA GLY A 32 -3.24 2.92 5.50
C GLY A 32 -2.88 4.25 6.18
N VAL A 33 -1.60 4.60 6.17
CA VAL A 33 -1.16 5.87 6.78
C VAL A 33 -1.71 7.06 6.00
N LEU A 34 -1.64 7.02 4.67
CA LEU A 34 -2.10 8.12 3.84
C LEU A 34 -3.62 8.29 3.85
N GLY A 35 -4.35 7.31 4.37
CA GLY A 35 -5.79 7.40 4.50
C GLY A 35 -6.26 8.56 5.37
N ALA A 36 -5.44 9.01 6.31
CA ALA A 36 -5.76 10.13 7.20
C ALA A 36 -5.48 11.50 6.57
N GLY A 37 -4.80 11.53 5.44
CA GLY A 37 -4.46 12.77 4.74
C GLY A 37 -3.04 12.77 4.22
N PRO A 38 -2.63 13.85 3.56
CA PRO A 38 -1.27 13.96 3.01
C PRO A 38 -0.20 13.89 4.11
N VAL A 39 0.92 13.24 3.79
CA VAL A 39 2.02 13.05 4.73
C VAL A 39 3.34 13.26 4.01
N ARG A 40 4.28 13.93 4.68
CA ARG A 40 5.63 14.13 4.17
C ARG A 40 6.43 12.85 4.31
N PHE A 41 7.42 12.70 3.44
CA PHE A 41 8.23 11.47 3.37
C PHE A 41 8.78 11.03 4.72
N ASN A 42 9.43 11.95 5.46
CA ASN A 42 10.06 11.57 6.73
C ASN A 42 9.03 11.22 7.80
N ALA A 43 7.89 11.92 7.82
CA ALA A 43 6.81 11.59 8.74
C ALA A 43 6.20 10.25 8.42
N LEU A 44 6.02 9.95 7.13
CA LEU A 44 5.52 8.66 6.68
C LEU A 44 6.43 7.53 7.13
N ARG A 45 7.73 7.71 6.96
CA ARG A 45 8.73 6.72 7.37
C ARG A 45 8.66 6.46 8.89
N ARG A 46 8.54 7.53 9.68
CA ARG A 46 8.43 7.38 11.13
C ARG A 46 7.16 6.65 11.55
N GLN A 47 6.04 6.93 10.89
CA GLN A 47 4.76 6.29 11.23
C GLN A 47 4.75 4.81 10.89
N ILE A 48 5.41 4.42 9.79
CA ILE A 48 5.49 3.02 9.40
C ILE A 48 6.47 2.25 10.29
N GLY A 49 7.59 2.88 10.63
CA GLY A 49 8.59 2.33 11.55
C GLY A 49 9.73 1.61 10.82
N ASP A 50 9.62 0.31 10.66
CA ASP A 50 10.73 -0.56 10.25
C ASP A 50 11.03 -0.58 8.76
N ILE A 51 10.72 0.47 8.04
CA ILE A 51 11.00 0.53 6.61
C ILE A 51 12.28 1.33 6.34
N SER A 52 13.14 0.81 5.45
CA SER A 52 14.31 1.56 5.03
C SER A 52 13.90 2.69 4.10
N GLN A 53 14.74 3.72 4.04
CA GLN A 53 14.51 4.83 3.12
C GLN A 53 14.39 4.35 1.67
N LYS A 54 15.27 3.40 1.29
CA LYS A 54 15.26 2.83 -0.05
C LYS A 54 13.94 2.10 -0.35
N MET A 55 13.47 1.28 0.59
CA MET A 55 12.24 0.51 0.39
C MET A 55 11.04 1.43 0.31
N LEU A 56 10.97 2.45 1.18
CA LEU A 56 9.88 3.41 1.14
C LEU A 56 9.88 4.19 -0.17
N SER A 57 11.05 4.64 -0.63
CA SER A 57 11.17 5.35 -1.92
C SER A 57 10.69 4.47 -3.07
N THR A 58 11.08 3.19 -3.08
CA THR A 58 10.66 2.26 -4.13
C THR A 58 9.13 2.02 -4.09
N THR A 59 8.60 1.82 -2.90
CA THR A 59 7.15 1.60 -2.73
C THR A 59 6.35 2.80 -3.20
N LEU A 60 6.77 4.00 -2.82
CA LEU A 60 6.07 5.23 -3.21
C LEU A 60 6.17 5.48 -4.72
N ARG A 61 7.33 5.17 -5.32
CA ARG A 61 7.49 5.31 -6.77
C ARG A 61 6.55 4.37 -7.51
N ASN A 62 6.41 3.14 -7.04
CA ASN A 62 5.50 2.18 -7.64
C ASN A 62 4.04 2.63 -7.48
N LEU A 63 3.67 3.13 -6.31
CA LEU A 63 2.31 3.63 -6.07
C LEU A 63 2.00 4.86 -6.93
N GLU A 64 2.96 5.74 -7.11
CA GLU A 64 2.79 6.90 -7.98
C GLU A 64 2.63 6.47 -9.44
N ARG A 65 3.45 5.54 -9.89
CA ARG A 65 3.39 5.02 -11.27
C ARG A 65 2.04 4.38 -11.55
N ASP A 66 1.48 3.68 -10.56
CA ASP A 66 0.20 2.99 -10.73
C ASP A 66 -1.00 3.91 -10.52
N GLY A 67 -0.76 5.17 -10.17
CA GLY A 67 -1.84 6.15 -10.02
C GLY A 67 -2.51 6.16 -8.67
N PHE A 68 -1.95 5.50 -7.65
CA PHE A 68 -2.53 5.45 -6.30
C PHE A 68 -2.16 6.65 -5.43
N VAL A 69 -1.03 7.27 -5.69
CA VAL A 69 -0.58 8.44 -4.92
C VAL A 69 -0.08 9.54 -5.84
N THR A 70 -0.16 10.78 -5.33
CA THR A 70 0.50 11.93 -5.95
C THR A 70 1.69 12.32 -5.09
N ARG A 71 2.70 12.88 -5.75
CA ARG A 71 3.89 13.40 -5.12
C ARG A 71 3.95 14.89 -5.39
N THR A 72 4.02 15.69 -4.34
CA THR A 72 4.09 17.14 -4.45
C THR A 72 5.38 17.62 -3.82
N VAL A 73 6.17 18.37 -4.60
CA VAL A 73 7.42 18.95 -4.11
C VAL A 73 7.20 20.43 -3.87
N THR A 74 7.47 20.87 -2.64
CA THR A 74 7.47 22.28 -2.30
C THR A 74 8.89 22.80 -2.41
N PRO A 75 9.13 23.83 -3.25
CA PRO A 75 10.50 24.31 -3.53
C PRO A 75 11.04 25.19 -2.41
N THR A 76 11.15 24.62 -1.24
CA THR A 76 11.80 25.27 -0.10
C THR A 76 13.24 24.83 -0.02
N ASN A 77 14.00 25.32 0.95
CA ASN A 77 15.39 24.92 1.15
C ASN A 77 15.55 24.38 2.57
N PRO A 78 15.62 23.06 2.77
CA PRO A 78 15.60 21.98 1.75
C PRO A 78 14.19 21.78 1.16
N PRO A 79 14.10 21.16 -0.03
CA PRO A 79 12.80 20.85 -0.62
C PRO A 79 12.00 19.87 0.24
N GLN A 80 10.68 20.06 0.27
CA GLN A 80 9.79 19.18 0.99
C GLN A 80 8.96 18.37 0.03
N VAL A 81 8.86 17.06 0.28
CA VAL A 81 8.11 16.14 -0.56
C VAL A 81 6.96 15.57 0.25
N GLU A 82 5.75 15.71 -0.28
CA GLU A 82 4.53 15.26 0.37
C GLU A 82 3.81 14.29 -0.55
N TYR A 83 3.22 13.25 0.04
CA TYR A 83 2.46 12.23 -0.67
C TYR A 83 1.02 12.22 -0.21
N ALA A 84 0.10 11.99 -1.15
CA ALA A 84 -1.32 11.92 -0.86
C ALA A 84 -1.98 10.86 -1.74
N LEU A 85 -3.06 10.25 -1.26
CA LEU A 85 -3.83 9.32 -2.06
C LEU A 85 -4.58 10.06 -3.16
N THR A 86 -4.62 9.45 -4.34
CA THR A 86 -5.53 9.87 -5.41
C THR A 86 -6.91 9.28 -5.14
N ASP A 87 -7.91 9.61 -5.98
CA ASP A 87 -9.22 8.96 -5.90
C ASP A 87 -9.08 7.45 -6.04
N LEU A 88 -8.22 6.99 -6.94
CA LEU A 88 -7.97 5.56 -7.12
C LEU A 88 -7.36 4.96 -5.85
N GLY A 89 -6.37 5.63 -5.27
CA GLY A 89 -5.75 5.18 -4.01
C GLY A 89 -6.74 5.17 -2.85
N SER A 90 -7.61 6.16 -2.79
CA SER A 90 -8.64 6.23 -1.75
C SER A 90 -9.62 5.06 -1.86
N GLY A 91 -9.90 4.61 -3.09
CA GLY A 91 -10.74 3.43 -3.30
C GLY A 91 -10.10 2.15 -2.79
N LEU A 92 -8.78 2.10 -2.73
CA LEU A 92 -8.07 0.95 -2.20
C LEU A 92 -8.09 0.91 -0.67
N LEU A 93 -8.32 2.05 -0.02
CA LEU A 93 -8.26 2.16 1.43
C LEU A 93 -9.25 1.24 2.14
N GLU A 94 -10.48 1.16 1.65
CA GLU A 94 -11.51 0.32 2.29
C GLU A 94 -11.14 -1.16 2.33
N PRO A 95 -10.78 -1.81 1.19
CA PRO A 95 -10.35 -3.21 1.26
C PRO A 95 -9.08 -3.42 2.08
N VAL A 96 -8.16 -2.45 2.08
CA VAL A 96 -6.94 -2.53 2.89
C VAL A 96 -7.30 -2.50 4.38
N GLN A 97 -8.17 -1.60 4.80
CA GLN A 97 -8.61 -1.53 6.18
C GLN A 97 -9.37 -2.77 6.60
N ALA A 98 -10.24 -3.29 5.74
CA ALA A 98 -10.97 -4.52 6.02
C ALA A 98 -10.03 -5.70 6.22
N LEU A 99 -9.01 -5.81 5.39
CA LEU A 99 -8.02 -6.87 5.52
C LEU A 99 -7.22 -6.74 6.81
N ALA A 100 -6.80 -5.52 7.15
CA ALA A 100 -6.08 -5.27 8.38
C ALA A 100 -6.92 -5.63 9.62
N GLU A 101 -8.18 -5.23 9.63
CA GLU A 101 -9.11 -5.53 10.72
C GLU A 101 -9.32 -7.04 10.87
N TRP A 102 -9.50 -7.74 9.75
CA TRP A 102 -9.65 -9.18 9.77
C TRP A 102 -8.43 -9.86 10.37
N THR A 103 -7.23 -9.40 9.97
CA THR A 103 -5.97 -9.95 10.45
C THR A 103 -5.85 -9.79 11.97
N VAL A 104 -6.15 -8.60 12.48
CA VAL A 104 -6.11 -8.34 13.93
C VAL A 104 -7.13 -9.21 14.67
N ALA A 105 -8.35 -9.29 14.13
CA ALA A 105 -9.41 -10.06 14.77
C ALA A 105 -9.11 -11.57 14.84
N ASN A 106 -8.29 -12.06 13.92
CA ASN A 106 -8.00 -13.50 13.80
C ASN A 106 -6.56 -13.85 14.17
N ALA A 107 -5.80 -12.91 14.70
CA ALA A 107 -4.37 -13.10 14.97
C ALA A 107 -4.14 -14.30 15.92
N GLU A 108 -4.93 -14.42 16.98
CA GLU A 108 -4.78 -15.51 17.94
C GLU A 108 -5.07 -16.87 17.30
N ARG A 109 -6.09 -16.94 16.45
CA ARG A 109 -6.44 -18.18 15.76
C ARG A 109 -5.34 -18.61 14.80
N ILE A 110 -4.75 -17.64 14.12
CA ILE A 110 -3.62 -17.90 13.20
C ILE A 110 -2.42 -18.41 13.98
N GLU A 111 -2.08 -17.76 15.09
CA GLU A 111 -0.98 -18.19 15.94
C GLU A 111 -1.20 -19.60 16.49
N ALA A 112 -2.41 -19.89 16.93
CA ALA A 112 -2.75 -21.22 17.45
C ALA A 112 -2.57 -22.31 16.38
N ALA A 113 -2.89 -22.02 15.13
CA ALA A 113 -2.74 -22.96 14.03
C ALA A 113 -1.27 -23.24 13.70
N ARG A 114 -0.37 -22.32 14.02
CA ARG A 114 1.06 -22.48 13.75
C ARG A 114 1.83 -23.27 14.80
N ARG A 115 1.20 -23.53 15.93
CA ARG A 115 1.84 -24.27 17.04
C ARG A 115 1.84 -25.77 16.84
#